data_c216cda67e76a32bfac1f487c7114bc0
#
_entry.id   c216cda67e76a32bfac1f487c7114bc0
#
_cell.length_a   1.000
_cell.length_b   1.000
_cell.length_c   1.000
_cell.angle_alpha   90.00
_cell.angle_beta   90.00
_cell.angle_gamma   90.00
#
_symmetry.space_group_name_H-M   'P 1'
#
loop_
_entity.id
_entity.type
_entity.pdbx_description
1 polymer ?
#
loop_
_entity_poly.entity_id
_entity_poly.type
_entity_poly.pdbx_seq_one_letter_code
_entity_poly.pdbx_strand_id
1 'polypeptide(L)'
;MIAMGISPRFADVFARGANGSRSRSTWRQRRSVLSVIGACARDLGVELLFPWGDTELQYFVGWLMDDDKKSSTILQYVSNARCLHREMNLHMQDTKWDFLKQVIEGHSNLSQPTPGRVPMTPDRMFTLKRKLSESNLAEEDRRLIWAVSTALFQGSFRVGELLSPKKKQFCPDTTLVWKYVKWEPTTVDGNRVDMMKFTIRSPKETRGSKKVEVEVFDMPGCFYSCTEAFRKWRECSTLPEDPDLPVFRRKSGSMLTPRDMNGILKALMQDSVSYEEGYISTHSFRGGMVSVMYRLGYSEEQIKIQGRWASDAYKSYCKSGRAARLRDQWNLASNISHLVSRCISHGEHLA
;
A
#
# COMPACT_ATOMS: atom_id res chain seq x y z
N MET A 1 -17.86 2.21 -30.24
CA MET A 1 -17.43 0.99 -30.95
C MET A 1 -17.88 0.92 -32.41
N ILE A 2 -19.12 1.25 -32.72
CA ILE A 2 -19.57 1.37 -34.14
C ILE A 2 -18.73 2.41 -34.90
N ALA A 3 -18.43 3.54 -34.28
CA ALA A 3 -17.52 4.56 -34.83
C ALA A 3 -16.06 4.07 -35.05
N MET A 4 -15.69 2.92 -34.49
CA MET A 4 -14.39 2.26 -34.69
C MET A 4 -14.44 1.15 -35.74
N GLY A 5 -15.51 1.07 -36.55
CA GLY A 5 -15.69 0.08 -37.59
C GLY A 5 -16.04 -1.33 -37.09
N ILE A 6 -16.42 -1.49 -35.82
CA ILE A 6 -16.84 -2.77 -35.28
C ILE A 6 -18.25 -3.10 -35.74
N SER A 7 -18.44 -4.27 -36.35
CA SER A 7 -19.75 -4.74 -36.74
C SER A 7 -20.72 -4.73 -35.56
N PRO A 8 -21.97 -4.22 -35.74
CA PRO A 8 -23.01 -4.22 -34.72
C PRO A 8 -23.25 -5.59 -34.08
N ARG A 9 -23.13 -6.66 -34.86
CA ARG A 9 -23.26 -8.04 -34.39
C ARG A 9 -22.29 -8.39 -33.25
N PHE A 10 -21.10 -7.80 -33.22
CA PHE A 10 -20.06 -8.09 -32.24
C PHE A 10 -19.88 -6.98 -31.21
N ALA A 11 -20.60 -5.87 -31.33
CA ALA A 11 -20.42 -4.70 -30.49
C ALA A 11 -20.50 -5.02 -28.98
N ASP A 12 -21.46 -5.84 -28.56
CA ASP A 12 -21.63 -6.24 -27.16
C ASP A 12 -20.51 -7.15 -26.64
N VAL A 13 -20.00 -8.06 -27.48
CA VAL A 13 -18.90 -8.96 -27.12
C VAL A 13 -17.62 -8.15 -26.94
N PHE A 14 -17.33 -7.24 -27.86
CA PHE A 14 -16.18 -6.35 -27.77
C PHE A 14 -16.32 -5.36 -26.58
N ALA A 15 -17.54 -4.86 -26.31
CA ALA A 15 -17.81 -4.00 -25.15
C ALA A 15 -17.53 -4.74 -23.83
N ARG A 16 -18.02 -5.96 -23.68
CA ARG A 16 -17.75 -6.80 -22.51
C ARG A 16 -16.25 -7.09 -22.35
N GLY A 17 -15.57 -7.47 -23.46
CA GLY A 17 -14.14 -7.70 -23.47
C GLY A 17 -13.34 -6.46 -23.06
N ALA A 18 -13.64 -5.31 -23.63
CA ALA A 18 -13.01 -4.03 -23.28
C ALA A 18 -13.25 -3.65 -21.80
N ASN A 19 -14.48 -3.78 -21.31
CA ASN A 19 -14.82 -3.52 -19.91
C ASN A 19 -14.13 -4.49 -18.95
N GLY A 20 -13.98 -5.77 -19.33
CA GLY A 20 -13.28 -6.78 -18.56
C GLY A 20 -11.76 -6.66 -18.60
N SER A 21 -11.20 -5.90 -19.55
CA SER A 21 -9.75 -5.75 -19.73
C SER A 21 -9.04 -5.01 -18.59
N ARG A 22 -9.77 -4.28 -17.76
CA ARG A 22 -9.25 -3.45 -16.66
C ARG A 22 -10.06 -3.66 -15.39
N SER A 23 -9.40 -3.43 -14.24
CA SER A 23 -10.07 -3.46 -12.95
C SER A 23 -11.06 -2.28 -12.79
N ARG A 24 -12.06 -2.46 -11.90
CA ARG A 24 -13.00 -1.38 -11.55
C ARG A 24 -12.28 -0.12 -11.02
N SER A 25 -11.14 -0.28 -10.33
CA SER A 25 -10.33 0.85 -9.86
C SER A 25 -9.67 1.60 -11.00
N THR A 26 -9.20 0.89 -12.03
CA THR A 26 -8.63 1.52 -13.24
C THR A 26 -9.69 2.34 -13.97
N TRP A 27 -10.90 1.80 -14.15
CA TRP A 27 -12.01 2.55 -14.77
C TRP A 27 -12.43 3.76 -13.95
N ARG A 28 -12.37 3.69 -12.61
CA ARG A 28 -12.62 4.84 -11.75
C ARG A 28 -11.56 5.92 -11.95
N GLN A 29 -10.29 5.54 -12.05
CA GLN A 29 -9.19 6.48 -12.36
C GLN A 29 -9.38 7.14 -13.72
N ARG A 30 -9.78 6.39 -14.76
CA ARG A 30 -10.09 6.97 -16.08
C ARG A 30 -11.19 8.01 -16.00
N ARG A 31 -12.30 7.70 -15.32
CA ARG A 31 -13.40 8.66 -15.12
C ARG A 31 -12.95 9.90 -14.34
N SER A 32 -12.13 9.72 -13.32
CA SER A 32 -11.56 10.85 -12.56
C SER A 32 -10.73 11.76 -13.46
N VAL A 33 -9.89 11.20 -14.33
CA VAL A 33 -9.09 11.99 -15.27
C VAL A 33 -9.97 12.75 -16.27
N LEU A 34 -10.98 12.12 -16.84
CA LEU A 34 -11.94 12.81 -17.72
C LEU A 34 -12.64 13.98 -17.01
N SER A 35 -13.01 13.82 -15.73
CA SER A 35 -13.57 14.92 -14.94
C SER A 35 -12.58 16.07 -14.75
N VAL A 36 -11.30 15.77 -14.52
CA VAL A 36 -10.23 16.78 -14.36
C VAL A 36 -9.95 17.49 -15.70
N ILE A 37 -9.91 16.74 -16.82
CA ILE A 37 -9.78 17.33 -18.17
C ILE A 37 -10.93 18.28 -18.45
N GLY A 38 -12.18 17.88 -18.14
CA GLY A 38 -13.34 18.74 -18.32
C GLY A 38 -13.34 19.98 -17.41
N ALA A 39 -12.73 19.90 -16.22
CA ALA A 39 -12.53 21.07 -15.35
C ALA A 39 -11.51 22.04 -15.95
N CYS A 40 -10.37 21.53 -16.39
CA CYS A 40 -9.33 22.31 -17.08
C CYS A 40 -9.87 23.03 -18.33
N ALA A 41 -10.60 22.31 -19.18
CA ALA A 41 -11.20 22.88 -20.40
C ALA A 41 -12.15 24.05 -20.09
N ARG A 42 -13.01 23.90 -19.07
CA ARG A 42 -13.95 24.98 -18.67
C ARG A 42 -13.23 26.17 -18.07
N ASP A 43 -12.23 25.96 -17.23
CA ASP A 43 -11.50 27.01 -16.54
C ASP A 43 -10.67 27.87 -17.50
N LEU A 44 -10.02 27.21 -18.47
CA LEU A 44 -9.23 27.88 -19.50
C LEU A 44 -10.06 28.41 -20.68
N GLY A 45 -11.34 28.06 -20.78
CA GLY A 45 -12.18 28.42 -21.94
C GLY A 45 -11.72 27.78 -23.25
N VAL A 46 -11.06 26.59 -23.19
CA VAL A 46 -10.53 25.89 -24.35
C VAL A 46 -11.19 24.53 -24.54
N GLU A 47 -11.15 24.02 -25.77
CA GLU A 47 -11.56 22.65 -26.06
C GLU A 47 -10.37 21.71 -25.96
N LEU A 48 -10.46 20.72 -25.06
CA LEU A 48 -9.46 19.65 -24.90
C LEU A 48 -10.02 18.34 -25.48
N LEU A 49 -10.26 18.34 -26.79
CA LEU A 49 -10.80 17.17 -27.50
C LEU A 49 -9.68 16.18 -27.88
N PHE A 50 -10.00 14.90 -27.83
CA PHE A 50 -9.09 13.86 -28.32
C PHE A 50 -9.15 13.74 -29.85
N PRO A 51 -8.03 13.46 -30.56
CA PRO A 51 -6.69 13.22 -30.01
C PRO A 51 -5.94 14.51 -29.62
N TRP A 52 -5.16 14.42 -28.55
CA TRP A 52 -4.33 15.54 -28.11
C TRP A 52 -3.03 15.66 -28.93
N GLY A 53 -2.62 16.90 -29.15
CA GLY A 53 -1.27 17.28 -29.56
C GLY A 53 -0.49 17.94 -28.41
N ASP A 54 0.63 18.54 -28.78
CA ASP A 54 1.50 19.24 -27.84
C ASP A 54 0.81 20.42 -27.15
N THR A 55 -0.12 21.09 -27.83
CA THR A 55 -0.86 22.26 -27.30
C THR A 55 -1.80 21.87 -26.17
N GLU A 56 -2.67 20.87 -26.37
CA GLU A 56 -3.60 20.39 -25.35
C GLU A 56 -2.85 19.82 -24.15
N LEU A 57 -1.74 19.13 -24.40
CA LEU A 57 -0.90 18.61 -23.34
C LEU A 57 -0.24 19.73 -22.52
N GLN A 58 0.24 20.80 -23.14
CA GLN A 58 0.78 21.97 -22.44
C GLN A 58 -0.27 22.69 -21.61
N TYR A 59 -1.48 22.92 -22.15
CA TYR A 59 -2.59 23.50 -21.39
C TYR A 59 -2.90 22.66 -20.16
N PHE A 60 -3.04 21.35 -20.33
CA PHE A 60 -3.40 20.46 -19.22
C PHE A 60 -2.29 20.39 -18.14
N VAL A 61 -1.03 20.28 -18.54
CA VAL A 61 0.10 20.26 -17.60
C VAL A 61 0.24 21.61 -16.90
N GLY A 62 0.19 22.72 -17.65
CA GLY A 62 0.28 24.08 -17.10
C GLY A 62 -0.81 24.35 -16.08
N TRP A 63 -2.06 24.02 -16.40
CA TRP A 63 -3.21 24.18 -15.50
C TRP A 63 -3.06 23.34 -14.22
N LEU A 64 -2.56 22.10 -14.32
CA LEU A 64 -2.29 21.26 -13.14
C LEU A 64 -1.17 21.80 -12.27
N MET A 65 -0.18 22.47 -12.85
CA MET A 65 0.91 23.13 -12.12
C MET A 65 0.42 24.39 -11.42
N ASP A 66 -0.39 25.18 -12.08
CA ASP A 66 -1.02 26.40 -11.52
C ASP A 66 -1.95 26.08 -10.33
N ASP A 67 -2.66 24.95 -10.39
CA ASP A 67 -3.45 24.40 -9.26
C ASP A 67 -2.57 23.69 -8.19
N ASP A 68 -1.27 23.95 -8.17
CA ASP A 68 -0.26 23.42 -7.23
C ASP A 68 -0.33 21.89 -7.04
N LYS A 69 -0.63 21.16 -8.13
CA LYS A 69 -0.62 19.70 -8.09
C LYS A 69 0.80 19.18 -8.01
N LYS A 70 1.00 18.20 -7.13
CA LYS A 70 2.30 17.51 -7.02
C LYS A 70 2.70 16.90 -8.36
N SER A 71 3.98 16.98 -8.69
CA SER A 71 4.54 16.42 -9.93
C SER A 71 4.16 14.96 -10.17
N SER A 72 4.16 14.13 -9.13
CA SER A 72 3.71 12.73 -9.23
C SER A 72 2.22 12.61 -9.61
N THR A 73 1.37 13.55 -9.19
CA THR A 73 -0.05 13.61 -9.56
C THR A 73 -0.21 14.05 -11.01
N ILE A 74 0.56 15.07 -11.44
CA ILE A 74 0.58 15.54 -12.83
C ILE A 74 0.98 14.39 -13.76
N LEU A 75 2.10 13.73 -13.49
CA LEU A 75 2.57 12.57 -14.25
C LEU A 75 1.52 11.44 -14.30
N GLN A 76 0.81 11.20 -13.20
CA GLN A 76 -0.25 10.21 -13.15
C GLN A 76 -1.46 10.60 -14.03
N TYR A 77 -1.86 11.88 -14.04
CA TYR A 77 -2.94 12.36 -14.90
C TYR A 77 -2.56 12.26 -16.39
N VAL A 78 -1.37 12.69 -16.76
CA VAL A 78 -0.86 12.57 -18.14
C VAL A 78 -0.77 11.11 -18.57
N SER A 79 -0.23 10.22 -17.72
CA SER A 79 -0.20 8.78 -17.99
C SER A 79 -1.59 8.20 -18.22
N ASN A 80 -2.59 8.65 -17.46
CA ASN A 80 -3.97 8.22 -17.64
C ASN A 80 -4.58 8.79 -18.94
N ALA A 81 -4.30 10.05 -19.32
CA ALA A 81 -4.73 10.64 -20.59
C ALA A 81 -4.14 9.85 -21.78
N ARG A 82 -2.86 9.50 -21.76
CA ARG A 82 -2.23 8.62 -22.76
C ARG A 82 -2.89 7.25 -22.85
N CYS A 83 -3.27 6.69 -21.71
CA CYS A 83 -4.00 5.42 -21.72
C CYS A 83 -5.38 5.56 -22.34
N LEU A 84 -6.09 6.68 -22.13
CA LEU A 84 -7.38 6.95 -22.78
C LEU A 84 -7.23 7.03 -24.29
N HIS A 85 -6.20 7.73 -24.81
CA HIS A 85 -5.91 7.75 -26.25
C HIS A 85 -5.73 6.34 -26.81
N ARG A 86 -4.90 5.50 -26.17
CA ARG A 86 -4.71 4.11 -26.59
C ARG A 86 -6.00 3.27 -26.53
N GLU A 87 -6.80 3.46 -25.49
CA GLU A 87 -8.06 2.72 -25.32
C GLU A 87 -9.11 3.13 -26.36
N MET A 88 -9.02 4.34 -26.90
CA MET A 88 -9.83 4.85 -28.02
C MET A 88 -9.21 4.62 -29.40
N ASN A 89 -8.06 3.95 -29.48
CA ASN A 89 -7.27 3.77 -30.70
C ASN A 89 -6.90 5.10 -31.38
N LEU A 90 -6.58 6.12 -30.58
CA LEU A 90 -6.14 7.44 -31.04
C LEU A 90 -4.65 7.59 -30.80
N HIS A 91 -3.98 8.27 -31.73
CA HIS A 91 -2.56 8.62 -31.57
C HIS A 91 -2.44 9.98 -30.90
N MET A 92 -1.65 10.05 -29.82
CA MET A 92 -1.33 11.31 -29.16
C MET A 92 -0.01 11.83 -29.71
N GLN A 93 -0.01 13.05 -30.23
CA GLN A 93 1.19 13.75 -30.68
C GLN A 93 1.83 14.48 -29.50
N ASP A 94 2.86 13.91 -28.93
CA ASP A 94 3.51 14.43 -27.73
C ASP A 94 5.02 14.66 -27.92
N THR A 95 5.38 15.38 -29.00
CA THR A 95 6.76 15.64 -29.39
C THR A 95 7.54 16.44 -28.34
N LYS A 96 6.87 17.29 -27.56
CA LYS A 96 7.44 18.09 -26.48
C LYS A 96 7.42 17.42 -25.12
N TRP A 97 7.10 16.15 -25.05
CA TRP A 97 6.95 15.47 -23.75
C TRP A 97 8.21 15.48 -22.87
N ASP A 98 9.38 15.34 -23.45
CA ASP A 98 10.60 15.34 -22.64
C ASP A 98 10.90 16.72 -22.06
N PHE A 99 10.60 17.79 -22.79
CA PHE A 99 10.65 19.16 -22.27
C PHE A 99 9.63 19.33 -21.11
N LEU A 100 8.38 18.89 -21.30
CA LEU A 100 7.35 18.99 -20.24
C LEU A 100 7.72 18.20 -19.00
N LYS A 101 8.37 17.05 -19.12
CA LYS A 101 8.92 16.33 -17.96
C LYS A 101 9.94 17.16 -17.19
N GLN A 102 10.87 17.81 -17.87
CA GLN A 102 11.86 18.67 -17.21
C GLN A 102 11.17 19.84 -16.48
N VAL A 103 10.15 20.44 -17.09
CA VAL A 103 9.34 21.50 -16.45
C VAL A 103 8.63 20.96 -15.19
N ILE A 104 8.01 19.77 -15.26
CA ILE A 104 7.37 19.13 -14.11
C ILE A 104 8.37 18.78 -12.99
N GLU A 105 9.59 18.35 -13.35
CA GLU A 105 10.67 18.10 -12.39
C GLU A 105 11.14 19.41 -11.75
N GLY A 106 11.31 20.48 -12.54
CA GLY A 106 11.61 21.81 -12.02
C GLY A 106 10.57 22.31 -11.03
N HIS A 107 9.28 22.15 -11.34
CA HIS A 107 8.18 22.45 -10.44
C HIS A 107 8.28 21.65 -9.12
N SER A 108 8.65 20.36 -9.19
CA SER A 108 8.88 19.54 -8.00
C SER A 108 10.01 20.06 -7.12
N ASN A 109 11.09 20.53 -7.73
CA ASN A 109 12.26 21.04 -7.02
C ASN A 109 12.00 22.38 -6.33
N LEU A 110 11.08 23.18 -6.86
CA LEU A 110 10.64 24.45 -6.27
C LEU A 110 9.57 24.24 -5.16
N SER A 111 8.87 23.12 -5.17
CA SER A 111 7.83 22.80 -4.19
C SER A 111 8.44 22.36 -2.86
N GLN A 112 7.77 22.71 -1.75
CA GLN A 112 8.17 22.24 -0.42
C GLN A 112 8.15 20.70 -0.36
N PRO A 113 9.19 20.09 0.24
CA PRO A 113 9.23 18.63 0.40
C PRO A 113 8.01 18.15 1.17
N THR A 114 7.22 17.27 0.59
CA THR A 114 6.11 16.68 1.32
C THR A 114 6.63 15.54 2.20
N PRO A 115 6.27 15.52 3.49
CA PRO A 115 6.65 14.45 4.39
C PRO A 115 6.26 13.07 3.82
N GLY A 116 7.21 12.17 3.79
CA GLY A 116 7.02 10.80 3.31
C GLY A 116 6.24 9.94 4.30
N ARG A 117 5.89 8.73 3.89
CA ARG A 117 5.41 7.71 4.82
C ARG A 117 6.58 7.10 5.58
N VAL A 118 6.44 6.99 6.90
CA VAL A 118 7.40 6.28 7.74
C VAL A 118 6.97 4.83 7.97
N PRO A 119 7.91 3.88 8.04
CA PRO A 119 7.59 2.48 8.33
C PRO A 119 7.08 2.31 9.77
N MET A 120 6.15 1.38 9.98
CA MET A 120 5.68 0.96 11.29
C MET A 120 6.70 -0.04 11.87
N THR A 121 7.68 0.45 12.62
CA THR A 121 8.69 -0.39 13.29
C THR A 121 8.11 -1.09 14.51
N PRO A 122 8.78 -2.14 15.08
CA PRO A 122 8.36 -2.75 16.35
C PRO A 122 8.16 -1.74 17.48
N ASP A 123 9.03 -0.74 17.63
CA ASP A 123 8.89 0.32 18.63
C ASP A 123 7.61 1.14 18.41
N ARG A 124 7.29 1.47 17.16
CA ARG A 124 6.05 2.15 16.79
C ARG A 124 4.82 1.27 16.97
N MET A 125 4.95 -0.05 16.77
CA MET A 125 3.91 -1.02 17.11
C MET A 125 3.64 -1.04 18.62
N PHE A 126 4.69 -1.00 19.44
CA PHE A 126 4.56 -0.91 20.89
C PHE A 126 3.86 0.39 21.31
N THR A 127 4.27 1.52 20.73
CA THR A 127 3.64 2.83 20.97
C THR A 127 2.16 2.81 20.57
N LEU A 128 1.82 2.23 19.42
CA LEU A 128 0.42 2.10 18.99
C LEU A 128 -0.39 1.26 19.99
N LYS A 129 0.14 0.12 20.44
CA LYS A 129 -0.54 -0.74 21.43
C LYS A 129 -0.83 0.01 22.72
N ARG A 130 0.15 0.74 23.25
CA ARG A 130 0.02 1.56 24.46
C ARG A 130 -1.05 2.65 24.25
N LYS A 131 -0.97 3.43 23.18
CA LYS A 131 -1.94 4.49 22.88
C LYS A 131 -3.36 3.95 22.62
N LEU A 132 -3.49 2.76 22.07
CA LEU A 132 -4.79 2.08 21.97
C LEU A 132 -5.35 1.75 23.35
N SER A 133 -4.53 1.25 24.27
CA SER A 133 -4.98 0.93 25.64
C SER A 133 -5.39 2.18 26.44
N GLU A 134 -4.75 3.31 26.18
CA GLU A 134 -5.02 4.61 26.80
C GLU A 134 -6.18 5.37 26.13
N SER A 135 -6.67 4.90 24.96
CA SER A 135 -7.70 5.60 24.20
C SER A 135 -9.12 5.39 24.76
N ASN A 136 -10.01 6.34 24.46
CA ASN A 136 -11.43 6.27 24.82
C ASN A 136 -12.25 5.34 23.89
N LEU A 137 -11.60 4.52 23.06
CA LEU A 137 -12.30 3.53 22.23
C LEU A 137 -12.84 2.39 23.09
N ALA A 138 -13.96 1.82 22.68
CA ALA A 138 -14.49 0.61 23.31
C ALA A 138 -13.45 -0.53 23.22
N GLU A 139 -13.42 -1.40 24.24
CA GLU A 139 -12.44 -2.50 24.33
C GLU A 139 -12.47 -3.39 23.08
N GLU A 140 -13.65 -3.74 22.59
CA GLU A 140 -13.80 -4.53 21.37
C GLU A 140 -13.20 -3.83 20.14
N ASP A 141 -13.40 -2.51 19.99
CA ASP A 141 -12.80 -1.72 18.92
C ASP A 141 -11.26 -1.63 19.07
N ARG A 142 -10.75 -1.46 20.28
CA ARG A 142 -9.30 -1.46 20.55
C ARG A 142 -8.66 -2.78 20.11
N ARG A 143 -9.27 -3.90 20.49
CA ARG A 143 -8.79 -5.24 20.14
C ARG A 143 -8.93 -5.51 18.64
N LEU A 144 -10.03 -5.09 18.02
CA LEU A 144 -10.22 -5.16 16.56
C LEU A 144 -9.10 -4.41 15.80
N ILE A 145 -8.86 -3.15 16.17
CA ILE A 145 -7.83 -2.32 15.53
C ILE A 145 -6.45 -2.95 15.72
N TRP A 146 -6.18 -3.52 16.90
CA TRP A 146 -4.92 -4.20 17.18
C TRP A 146 -4.76 -5.46 16.33
N ALA A 147 -5.79 -6.31 16.21
CA ALA A 147 -5.79 -7.51 15.37
C ALA A 147 -5.54 -7.14 13.89
N VAL A 148 -6.18 -6.08 13.38
CA VAL A 148 -5.92 -5.58 12.03
C VAL A 148 -4.47 -5.08 11.90
N SER A 149 -3.96 -4.35 12.88
CA SER A 149 -2.60 -3.79 12.85
C SER A 149 -1.53 -4.89 12.81
N THR A 150 -1.68 -5.90 13.63
CA THR A 150 -0.75 -7.05 13.68
C THR A 150 -0.83 -7.89 12.40
N ALA A 151 -2.02 -8.12 11.85
CA ALA A 151 -2.19 -8.76 10.55
C ALA A 151 -1.49 -7.98 9.43
N LEU A 152 -1.74 -6.67 9.34
CA LEU A 152 -1.09 -5.80 8.34
C LEU A 152 0.43 -5.85 8.44
N PHE A 153 0.97 -5.93 9.66
CA PHE A 153 2.41 -5.98 9.91
C PHE A 153 2.99 -7.35 9.54
N GLN A 154 2.59 -8.43 10.23
CA GLN A 154 3.17 -9.75 10.03
C GLN A 154 2.88 -10.35 8.65
N GLY A 155 1.64 -10.23 8.15
CA GLY A 155 1.27 -10.74 6.83
C GLY A 155 1.64 -9.80 5.68
N SER A 156 2.25 -8.64 5.97
CA SER A 156 2.57 -7.62 4.96
C SER A 156 1.38 -7.31 4.02
N PHE A 157 0.16 -7.33 4.56
CA PHE A 157 -1.04 -7.12 3.77
C PHE A 157 -1.17 -5.68 3.27
N ARG A 158 -1.78 -5.51 2.09
CA ARG A 158 -2.41 -4.23 1.74
C ARG A 158 -3.72 -4.11 2.52
N VAL A 159 -3.99 -2.95 3.05
CA VAL A 159 -5.21 -2.73 3.84
C VAL A 159 -6.49 -3.12 3.09
N GLY A 160 -6.54 -2.91 1.79
CA GLY A 160 -7.68 -3.31 0.95
C GLY A 160 -7.79 -4.82 0.69
N GLU A 161 -6.80 -5.64 1.09
CA GLU A 161 -6.88 -7.10 1.09
C GLU A 161 -7.64 -7.61 2.32
N LEU A 162 -7.64 -6.85 3.41
CA LEU A 162 -8.29 -7.20 4.67
C LEU A 162 -9.63 -6.49 4.87
N LEU A 163 -9.69 -5.17 4.58
CA LEU A 163 -10.80 -4.31 4.95
C LEU A 163 -11.68 -3.94 3.74
N SER A 164 -12.97 -3.86 3.98
CA SER A 164 -13.92 -3.36 2.98
C SER A 164 -13.75 -1.85 2.75
N PRO A 165 -13.88 -1.37 1.51
CA PRO A 165 -13.85 0.06 1.21
C PRO A 165 -15.06 0.85 1.73
N LYS A 166 -16.16 0.17 2.10
CA LYS A 166 -17.43 0.76 2.56
C LYS A 166 -17.90 0.13 3.84
N LYS A 167 -18.57 0.92 4.70
CA LYS A 167 -19.07 0.47 6.02
C LYS A 167 -20.22 -0.53 5.98
N LYS A 168 -21.09 -0.44 4.97
CA LYS A 168 -22.34 -1.21 4.88
C LYS A 168 -22.41 -2.14 3.67
N GLN A 169 -21.47 -2.04 2.76
CA GLN A 169 -21.46 -2.83 1.53
C GLN A 169 -20.08 -3.44 1.33
N PHE A 170 -20.02 -4.70 0.96
CA PHE A 170 -18.78 -5.39 0.65
C PHE A 170 -18.94 -6.24 -0.60
N CYS A 171 -17.80 -6.63 -1.17
CA CYS A 171 -17.72 -7.57 -2.25
C CYS A 171 -16.89 -8.77 -1.76
N PRO A 172 -17.46 -9.99 -1.70
CA PRO A 172 -16.73 -11.17 -1.21
C PRO A 172 -15.47 -11.47 -1.99
N ASP A 173 -15.38 -10.99 -3.24
CA ASP A 173 -14.19 -11.19 -4.08
C ASP A 173 -13.01 -10.28 -3.73
N THR A 174 -13.26 -9.19 -3.00
CA THR A 174 -12.23 -8.18 -2.67
C THR A 174 -12.10 -7.89 -1.19
N THR A 175 -13.04 -8.39 -0.37
CA THR A 175 -13.04 -8.23 1.09
C THR A 175 -12.79 -9.58 1.73
N LEU A 176 -11.92 -9.63 2.72
CA LEU A 176 -11.67 -10.85 3.48
C LEU A 176 -12.93 -11.28 4.24
N VAL A 177 -13.41 -12.48 3.98
CA VAL A 177 -14.55 -13.11 4.68
C VAL A 177 -14.08 -14.34 5.47
N TRP A 178 -14.85 -14.77 6.47
CA TRP A 178 -14.46 -15.80 7.43
C TRP A 178 -14.03 -17.11 6.80
N LYS A 179 -14.68 -17.60 5.75
CA LYS A 179 -14.29 -18.84 5.05
C LYS A 179 -12.89 -18.83 4.46
N TYR A 180 -12.24 -17.67 4.39
CA TYR A 180 -10.88 -17.49 3.89
C TYR A 180 -9.86 -17.24 5.00
N VAL A 181 -10.25 -17.43 6.26
CA VAL A 181 -9.36 -17.41 7.42
C VAL A 181 -9.41 -18.76 8.09
N LYS A 182 -8.27 -19.43 8.18
CA LYS A 182 -8.17 -20.74 8.82
C LYS A 182 -7.10 -20.71 9.90
N TRP A 183 -7.35 -21.46 10.96
CA TRP A 183 -6.37 -21.81 11.98
C TRP A 183 -5.90 -23.23 11.69
N GLU A 184 -4.64 -23.40 11.41
CA GLU A 184 -4.07 -24.71 11.06
C GLU A 184 -2.75 -24.90 11.81
N PRO A 185 -2.55 -26.01 12.52
CA PRO A 185 -1.22 -26.38 12.98
C PRO A 185 -0.40 -26.86 11.79
N THR A 186 0.87 -26.53 11.78
CA THR A 186 1.83 -27.01 10.80
C THR A 186 3.08 -27.53 11.49
N THR A 187 3.96 -28.17 10.76
CA THR A 187 5.26 -28.61 11.27
C THR A 187 6.38 -27.90 10.52
N VAL A 188 7.25 -27.22 11.25
CA VAL A 188 8.43 -26.55 10.71
C VAL A 188 9.65 -27.12 11.44
N ASP A 189 10.57 -27.68 10.71
CA ASP A 189 11.80 -28.32 11.25
C ASP A 189 11.52 -29.31 12.40
N GLY A 190 10.43 -30.10 12.24
CA GLY A 190 9.99 -31.10 13.24
C GLY A 190 9.18 -30.50 14.41
N ASN A 191 9.08 -29.22 14.55
CA ASN A 191 8.32 -28.55 15.61
C ASN A 191 6.90 -28.22 15.14
N ARG A 192 5.91 -28.56 15.99
CA ARG A 192 4.51 -28.15 15.74
C ARG A 192 4.35 -26.67 16.04
N VAL A 193 3.85 -25.92 15.07
CA VAL A 193 3.63 -24.48 15.14
C VAL A 193 2.19 -24.18 14.72
N ASP A 194 1.50 -23.38 15.49
CA ASP A 194 0.20 -22.89 15.11
C ASP A 194 0.33 -21.70 14.15
N MET A 195 -0.52 -21.63 13.14
CA MET A 195 -0.55 -20.53 12.18
C MET A 195 -1.97 -20.15 11.79
N MET A 196 -2.12 -18.92 11.35
CA MET A 196 -3.30 -18.45 10.63
C MET A 196 -3.00 -18.39 9.14
N LYS A 197 -3.90 -18.94 8.33
CA LYS A 197 -3.86 -18.88 6.87
C LYS A 197 -4.96 -17.95 6.37
N PHE A 198 -4.56 -16.97 5.59
CA PHE A 198 -5.45 -16.02 4.94
C PHE A 198 -5.45 -16.26 3.43
N THR A 199 -6.61 -16.56 2.85
CA THR A 199 -6.74 -16.70 1.40
C THR A 199 -7.23 -15.39 0.78
N ILE A 200 -6.34 -14.70 0.07
CA ILE A 200 -6.65 -13.45 -0.63
C ILE A 200 -7.10 -13.78 -2.05
N ARG A 201 -8.34 -13.42 -2.42
CA ARG A 201 -8.96 -13.84 -3.68
C ARG A 201 -8.59 -13.00 -4.90
N SER A 202 -8.32 -11.73 -4.74
CA SER A 202 -8.08 -10.82 -5.87
C SER A 202 -6.88 -9.93 -5.58
N PRO A 203 -5.68 -10.52 -5.41
CA PRO A 203 -4.50 -9.72 -5.17
C PRO A 203 -4.21 -8.83 -6.39
N LYS A 204 -3.71 -7.64 -6.12
CA LYS A 204 -3.43 -6.63 -7.16
C LYS A 204 -2.47 -7.13 -8.25
N GLU A 205 -1.59 -8.06 -7.90
CA GLU A 205 -0.55 -8.62 -8.76
C GLU A 205 -1.08 -9.69 -9.73
N THR A 206 -2.08 -10.44 -9.31
CA THR A 206 -2.66 -11.52 -10.10
C THR A 206 -4.00 -11.07 -10.65
N ARG A 207 -4.04 -10.61 -11.89
CA ARG A 207 -5.29 -10.19 -12.52
C ARG A 207 -6.31 -11.35 -12.55
N GLY A 208 -7.25 -11.28 -11.62
CA GLY A 208 -8.59 -11.87 -11.76
C GLY A 208 -8.80 -13.32 -11.32
N SER A 209 -7.83 -14.24 -11.24
CA SER A 209 -8.17 -15.65 -11.00
C SER A 209 -7.31 -16.41 -10.00
N LYS A 210 -6.17 -15.89 -9.58
CA LYS A 210 -5.31 -16.60 -8.62
C LYS A 210 -5.59 -16.16 -7.20
N LYS A 211 -5.96 -17.13 -6.36
CA LYS A 211 -5.94 -16.97 -4.90
C LYS A 211 -4.48 -16.95 -4.44
N VAL A 212 -4.18 -16.13 -3.45
CA VAL A 212 -2.88 -16.13 -2.77
C VAL A 212 -3.10 -16.45 -1.32
N GLU A 213 -2.40 -17.45 -0.81
CA GLU A 213 -2.38 -17.79 0.59
C GLU A 213 -1.27 -17.01 1.30
N VAL A 214 -1.60 -16.47 2.47
CA VAL A 214 -0.66 -15.76 3.33
C VAL A 214 -0.70 -16.43 4.69
N GLU A 215 0.41 -16.99 5.08
CA GLU A 215 0.59 -17.69 6.34
C GLU A 215 1.22 -16.76 7.36
N VAL A 216 0.65 -16.75 8.57
CA VAL A 216 1.12 -15.95 9.69
C VAL A 216 1.25 -16.88 10.88
N PHE A 217 2.50 -17.14 11.28
CA PHE A 217 2.81 -18.04 12.37
C PHE A 217 2.53 -17.42 13.74
N ASP A 218 2.15 -18.26 14.69
CA ASP A 218 2.06 -17.84 16.07
C ASP A 218 3.47 -17.50 16.61
N MET A 219 3.52 -16.45 17.40
CA MET A 219 4.75 -16.00 18.06
C MET A 219 4.47 -15.87 19.56
N PRO A 220 4.53 -16.99 20.31
CA PRO A 220 4.25 -16.98 21.74
C PRO A 220 5.13 -15.97 22.49
N GLY A 221 4.51 -15.18 23.36
CA GLY A 221 5.19 -14.13 24.12
C GLY A 221 5.50 -12.85 23.36
N CYS A 222 5.29 -12.81 22.03
CA CYS A 222 5.51 -11.60 21.25
C CYS A 222 4.28 -10.68 21.33
N PHE A 223 4.46 -9.44 21.76
CA PHE A 223 3.36 -8.51 21.96
C PHE A 223 2.62 -8.14 20.68
N TYR A 224 3.21 -8.33 19.51
CA TYR A 224 2.58 -8.08 18.20
C TYR A 224 2.24 -9.37 17.43
N SER A 225 2.13 -10.53 18.13
CA SER A 225 1.63 -11.76 17.52
C SER A 225 0.22 -11.54 16.97
N CYS A 226 0.05 -11.78 15.66
CA CYS A 226 -1.22 -11.63 14.96
C CYS A 226 -2.25 -12.65 15.48
N THR A 227 -1.81 -13.89 15.64
CA THR A 227 -2.64 -14.99 16.12
C THR A 227 -3.20 -14.70 17.50
N GLU A 228 -2.34 -14.23 18.43
CA GLU A 228 -2.73 -13.85 19.79
C GLU A 228 -3.66 -12.63 19.80
N ALA A 229 -3.37 -11.61 19.00
CA ALA A 229 -4.20 -10.42 18.87
C ALA A 229 -5.59 -10.77 18.31
N PHE A 230 -5.64 -11.68 17.34
CA PHE A 230 -6.87 -12.15 16.73
C PHE A 230 -7.71 -12.97 17.71
N ARG A 231 -7.09 -13.88 18.48
CA ARG A 231 -7.74 -14.66 19.53
C ARG A 231 -8.37 -13.74 20.57
N LYS A 232 -7.61 -12.80 21.14
CA LYS A 232 -8.08 -11.83 22.14
C LYS A 232 -9.23 -10.95 21.64
N TRP A 233 -9.18 -10.57 20.35
CA TRP A 233 -10.31 -9.86 19.77
C TRP A 233 -11.55 -10.74 19.66
N ARG A 234 -11.39 -11.99 19.22
CA ARG A 234 -12.53 -12.93 19.11
C ARG A 234 -13.17 -13.25 20.44
N GLU A 235 -12.41 -13.38 21.50
CA GLU A 235 -12.91 -13.63 22.85
C GLU A 235 -13.89 -12.54 23.36
N CYS A 236 -13.71 -11.29 22.91
CA CYS A 236 -14.59 -10.18 23.32
C CYS A 236 -15.64 -9.82 22.25
N SER A 237 -15.55 -10.37 21.04
CA SER A 237 -16.50 -10.07 19.97
C SER A 237 -17.78 -10.92 20.12
N THR A 238 -18.92 -10.27 20.08
CA THR A 238 -20.23 -10.90 20.10
C THR A 238 -20.77 -11.23 18.71
N LEU A 239 -20.03 -10.86 17.64
CA LEU A 239 -20.45 -11.06 16.27
C LEU A 239 -20.23 -12.51 15.81
N PRO A 240 -21.18 -13.11 15.08
CA PRO A 240 -21.02 -14.47 14.56
C PRO A 240 -19.94 -14.56 13.50
N GLU A 241 -19.27 -15.71 13.45
CA GLU A 241 -18.32 -16.10 12.41
C GLU A 241 -19.05 -16.72 11.20
N ASP A 242 -19.96 -15.97 10.61
CA ASP A 242 -20.62 -16.40 9.39
C ASP A 242 -19.59 -16.48 8.25
N PRO A 243 -19.42 -17.65 7.58
CA PRO A 243 -18.42 -17.87 6.54
C PRO A 243 -18.43 -16.84 5.42
N ASP A 244 -19.58 -16.26 5.11
CA ASP A 244 -19.77 -15.33 4.01
C ASP A 244 -19.70 -13.86 4.41
N LEU A 245 -19.60 -13.58 5.70
CA LEU A 245 -19.52 -12.20 6.20
C LEU A 245 -18.05 -11.73 6.34
N PRO A 246 -17.81 -10.42 6.20
CA PRO A 246 -16.49 -9.83 6.41
C PRO A 246 -15.94 -10.11 7.80
N VAL A 247 -14.64 -10.39 7.89
CA VAL A 247 -13.96 -10.69 9.15
C VAL A 247 -13.97 -9.47 10.07
N PHE A 248 -13.45 -8.36 9.63
CA PHE A 248 -13.19 -7.19 10.47
C PHE A 248 -14.40 -6.25 10.53
N ARG A 249 -15.32 -6.59 11.43
CA ARG A 249 -16.53 -5.81 11.73
C ARG A 249 -16.50 -5.28 13.15
N ARG A 250 -17.03 -4.06 13.33
CA ARG A 250 -17.28 -3.45 14.63
C ARG A 250 -18.48 -4.10 15.31
N LYS A 251 -18.63 -3.91 16.61
CA LYS A 251 -19.81 -4.38 17.39
C LYS A 251 -21.14 -3.99 16.76
N SER A 252 -21.22 -2.84 16.12
CA SER A 252 -22.42 -2.40 15.38
C SER A 252 -22.74 -3.23 14.12
N GLY A 253 -21.92 -4.23 13.76
CA GLY A 253 -22.00 -4.95 12.50
C GLY A 253 -21.41 -4.21 11.30
N SER A 254 -21.07 -2.92 11.44
CA SER A 254 -20.45 -2.14 10.38
C SER A 254 -18.99 -2.56 10.16
N MET A 255 -18.54 -2.54 8.91
CA MET A 255 -17.18 -2.89 8.59
C MET A 255 -16.20 -1.78 8.98
N LEU A 256 -15.03 -2.16 9.52
CA LEU A 256 -13.89 -1.26 9.63
C LEU A 256 -13.36 -0.99 8.23
N THR A 257 -13.24 0.29 7.85
CA THR A 257 -12.76 0.68 6.52
C THR A 257 -11.30 1.14 6.55
N PRO A 258 -10.59 1.12 5.40
CA PRO A 258 -9.25 1.72 5.30
C PRO A 258 -9.22 3.19 5.72
N ARG A 259 -10.30 3.93 5.46
CA ARG A 259 -10.43 5.35 5.87
C ARG A 259 -10.52 5.49 7.38
N ASP A 260 -11.35 4.65 8.04
CA ASP A 260 -11.46 4.64 9.50
C ASP A 260 -10.11 4.30 10.14
N MET A 261 -9.44 3.25 9.63
CA MET A 261 -8.14 2.82 10.13
C MET A 261 -7.08 3.91 10.00
N ASN A 262 -7.01 4.59 8.85
CA ASN A 262 -6.09 5.72 8.67
C ASN A 262 -6.43 6.90 9.59
N GLY A 263 -7.71 7.20 9.81
CA GLY A 263 -8.14 8.25 10.76
C GLY A 263 -7.71 7.94 12.19
N ILE A 264 -7.89 6.70 12.63
CA ILE A 264 -7.46 6.24 13.96
C ILE A 264 -5.94 6.30 14.11
N LEU A 265 -5.20 5.80 13.11
CA LEU A 265 -3.73 5.87 13.12
C LEU A 265 -3.23 7.31 13.17
N LYS A 266 -3.84 8.22 12.39
CA LYS A 266 -3.49 9.64 12.44
C LYS A 266 -3.74 10.21 13.83
N ALA A 267 -4.90 9.98 14.42
CA ALA A 267 -5.24 10.50 15.74
C ALA A 267 -4.33 9.97 16.86
N LEU A 268 -4.00 8.66 16.82
CA LEU A 268 -3.19 8.05 17.87
C LEU A 268 -1.68 8.27 17.71
N MET A 269 -1.18 8.41 16.47
CA MET A 269 0.26 8.38 16.19
C MET A 269 0.84 9.72 15.74
N GLN A 270 0.03 10.77 15.61
CA GLN A 270 0.49 12.09 15.15
C GLN A 270 1.67 12.65 15.95
N ASP A 271 1.65 12.46 17.29
CA ASP A 271 2.71 12.95 18.18
C ASP A 271 3.90 11.99 18.31
N SER A 272 3.85 10.85 17.63
CA SER A 272 4.89 9.81 17.69
C SER A 272 5.88 9.87 16.53
N VAL A 273 5.65 10.81 15.62
CA VAL A 273 6.47 11.04 14.42
C VAL A 273 6.51 12.55 14.20
N SER A 274 7.71 13.14 14.10
CA SER A 274 7.81 14.55 13.76
C SER A 274 7.32 14.83 12.34
N TYR A 275 6.89 16.06 12.07
CA TYR A 275 6.47 16.46 10.72
C TYR A 275 7.58 16.20 9.67
N GLU A 276 8.82 16.43 10.05
CA GLU A 276 10.00 16.23 9.19
C GLU A 276 10.27 14.76 8.88
N GLU A 277 9.99 13.85 9.84
CA GLU A 277 10.10 12.41 9.61
C GLU A 277 9.03 11.89 8.68
N GLY A 278 7.81 12.44 8.74
CA GLY A 278 6.71 12.04 7.88
C GLY A 278 5.42 11.70 8.62
N TYR A 279 4.67 10.72 8.08
CA TYR A 279 3.40 10.30 8.66
C TYR A 279 3.19 8.80 8.64
N ILE A 280 2.35 8.30 9.55
CA ILE A 280 1.94 6.90 9.63
C ILE A 280 0.59 6.70 8.94
N SER A 281 0.49 5.63 8.17
CA SER A 281 -0.73 5.18 7.51
C SER A 281 -0.81 3.65 7.50
N THR A 282 -1.90 3.09 7.01
CA THR A 282 -2.03 1.63 6.85
C THR A 282 -0.96 1.00 5.97
N HIS A 283 -0.37 1.73 5.03
CA HIS A 283 0.77 1.25 4.25
C HIS A 283 2.10 1.21 5.01
N SER A 284 2.18 1.91 6.14
CA SER A 284 3.37 1.93 7.00
C SER A 284 3.67 0.56 7.61
N PHE A 285 2.65 -0.26 7.86
CA PHE A 285 2.82 -1.62 8.40
C PHE A 285 3.59 -2.52 7.44
N ARG A 286 3.21 -2.50 6.16
CA ARG A 286 3.89 -3.28 5.12
C ARG A 286 5.33 -2.82 4.93
N GLY A 287 5.57 -1.51 4.95
CA GLY A 287 6.92 -0.95 4.94
C GLY A 287 7.72 -1.30 6.20
N GLY A 288 7.05 -1.41 7.35
CA GLY A 288 7.65 -1.80 8.63
C GLY A 288 8.22 -3.22 8.60
N MET A 289 7.45 -4.19 8.13
CA MET A 289 7.93 -5.58 8.01
C MET A 289 9.13 -5.67 7.08
N VAL A 290 9.08 -5.00 5.91
CA VAL A 290 10.24 -4.94 4.99
C VAL A 290 11.47 -4.36 5.66
N SER A 291 11.30 -3.26 6.40
CA SER A 291 12.42 -2.63 7.12
C SER A 291 13.02 -3.55 8.18
N VAL A 292 12.20 -4.36 8.86
CA VAL A 292 12.66 -5.37 9.82
C VAL A 292 13.44 -6.46 9.11
N MET A 293 12.89 -7.03 8.05
CA MET A 293 13.57 -8.10 7.27
C MET A 293 14.91 -7.62 6.71
N TYR A 294 14.92 -6.42 6.13
CA TYR A 294 16.15 -5.82 5.61
C TYR A 294 17.23 -5.68 6.70
N ARG A 295 16.86 -5.21 7.90
CA ARG A 295 17.78 -5.08 9.04
C ARG A 295 18.28 -6.42 9.58
N LEU A 296 17.47 -7.47 9.45
CA LEU A 296 17.83 -8.83 9.82
C LEU A 296 18.68 -9.54 8.76
N GLY A 297 19.00 -8.87 7.63
CA GLY A 297 19.85 -9.41 6.58
C GLY A 297 19.14 -10.39 5.62
N TYR A 298 17.81 -10.39 5.59
CA TYR A 298 17.07 -11.18 4.60
C TYR A 298 17.38 -10.74 3.18
N SER A 299 17.48 -11.69 2.25
CA SER A 299 17.74 -11.41 0.85
C SER A 299 16.61 -10.62 0.19
N GLU A 300 16.91 -9.93 -0.92
CA GLU A 300 15.90 -9.23 -1.73
C GLU A 300 14.78 -10.16 -2.18
N GLU A 301 15.10 -11.40 -2.51
CA GLU A 301 14.13 -12.40 -2.92
C GLU A 301 13.18 -12.78 -1.78
N GLN A 302 13.70 -13.04 -0.59
CA GLN A 302 12.90 -13.33 0.60
C GLN A 302 11.97 -12.16 0.96
N ILE A 303 12.47 -10.92 0.87
CA ILE A 303 11.68 -9.72 1.08
C ILE A 303 10.56 -9.60 0.03
N LYS A 304 10.86 -9.88 -1.25
CA LYS A 304 9.86 -9.89 -2.33
C LYS A 304 8.78 -10.94 -2.10
N ILE A 305 9.18 -12.14 -1.71
CA ILE A 305 8.25 -13.25 -1.41
C ILE A 305 7.30 -12.86 -0.27
N GLN A 306 7.86 -12.46 0.88
CA GLN A 306 7.06 -12.08 2.06
C GLN A 306 6.09 -10.93 1.77
N GLY A 307 6.56 -9.93 1.06
CA GLY A 307 5.74 -8.77 0.72
C GLY A 307 4.91 -8.95 -0.55
N ARG A 308 5.07 -10.03 -1.26
CA ARG A 308 4.37 -10.28 -2.53
C ARG A 308 4.58 -9.13 -3.53
N TRP A 309 5.85 -8.73 -3.77
CA TRP A 309 6.22 -7.73 -4.76
C TRP A 309 6.69 -8.37 -6.06
N ALA A 310 6.03 -8.01 -7.16
CA ALA A 310 6.48 -8.37 -8.50
C ALA A 310 7.55 -7.41 -9.05
N SER A 311 7.81 -6.29 -8.37
CA SER A 311 8.76 -5.25 -8.79
C SER A 311 9.65 -4.81 -7.62
N ASP A 312 10.62 -3.96 -7.90
CA ASP A 312 11.55 -3.40 -6.91
C ASP A 312 10.95 -2.28 -6.04
N ALA A 313 9.62 -2.11 -6.04
CA ALA A 313 8.95 -1.09 -5.24
C ALA A 313 9.22 -1.20 -3.73
N TYR A 314 9.58 -2.38 -3.21
CA TYR A 314 9.97 -2.57 -1.82
C TYR A 314 11.25 -1.81 -1.44
N LYS A 315 12.15 -1.53 -2.40
CA LYS A 315 13.41 -0.80 -2.16
C LYS A 315 13.18 0.59 -1.57
N SER A 316 12.01 1.18 -1.81
CA SER A 316 11.64 2.46 -1.18
C SER A 316 11.51 2.35 0.35
N TYR A 317 11.22 1.17 0.89
CA TYR A 317 11.11 0.89 2.32
C TYR A 317 12.43 0.46 2.96
N CYS A 318 13.41 0.01 2.15
CA CYS A 318 14.75 -0.33 2.60
C CYS A 318 15.62 0.92 2.86
N LYS A 319 15.16 2.10 2.43
CA LYS A 319 15.85 3.36 2.73
C LYS A 319 15.72 3.65 4.22
N SER A 320 16.78 3.43 4.95
CA SER A 320 16.86 3.81 6.36
C SER A 320 16.79 5.34 6.49
N GLY A 321 15.97 5.82 7.44
CA GLY A 321 16.00 7.24 7.81
C GLY A 321 17.39 7.65 8.32
N ARG A 322 17.68 8.98 8.38
CA ARG A 322 18.99 9.51 8.81
C ARG A 322 19.48 8.87 10.11
N ALA A 323 18.63 8.76 11.13
CA ALA A 323 18.98 8.16 12.42
C ALA A 323 19.38 6.66 12.31
N ALA A 324 18.69 5.91 11.46
CA ALA A 324 19.04 4.51 11.22
C ALA A 324 20.36 4.39 10.45
N ARG A 325 20.59 5.22 9.43
CA ARG A 325 21.87 5.26 8.70
C ARG A 325 23.04 5.61 9.60
N LEU A 326 22.87 6.60 10.48
CA LEU A 326 23.90 6.97 11.46
C LEU A 326 24.19 5.82 12.41
N ARG A 327 23.19 5.10 12.88
CA ARG A 327 23.36 3.92 13.74
C ARG A 327 24.08 2.79 13.01
N ASP A 328 23.71 2.51 11.75
CA ASP A 328 24.36 1.49 10.93
C ASP A 328 25.82 1.86 10.65
N GLN A 329 26.11 3.13 10.37
CA GLN A 329 27.48 3.63 10.21
C GLN A 329 28.28 3.55 11.51
N TRP A 330 27.67 3.88 12.64
CA TRP A 330 28.30 3.75 13.94
C TRP A 330 28.62 2.28 14.29
N ASN A 331 27.67 1.37 14.06
CA ASN A 331 27.86 -0.05 14.28
C ASN A 331 29.00 -0.59 13.38
N LEU A 332 29.02 -0.20 12.10
CA LEU A 332 30.09 -0.56 11.18
C LEU A 332 31.45 -0.05 11.68
N ALA A 333 31.53 1.21 12.05
CA ALA A 333 32.77 1.80 12.58
C ALA A 333 33.24 1.08 13.88
N SER A 334 32.31 0.77 14.79
CA SER A 334 32.59 0.04 16.01
C SER A 334 33.09 -1.39 15.74
N ASN A 335 32.45 -2.10 14.78
CA ASN A 335 32.86 -3.44 14.41
C ASN A 335 34.24 -3.45 13.73
N ILE A 336 34.54 -2.47 12.86
CA ILE A 336 35.85 -2.31 12.26
C ILE A 336 36.91 -2.05 13.35
N SER A 337 36.62 -1.15 14.28
CA SER A 337 37.50 -0.84 15.41
C SER A 337 37.79 -2.07 16.27
N HIS A 338 36.77 -2.88 16.56
CA HIS A 338 36.97 -4.17 17.28
C HIS A 338 37.82 -5.16 16.50
N LEU A 339 37.60 -5.30 15.20
CA LEU A 339 38.40 -6.14 14.31
C LEU A 339 39.90 -5.74 14.31
N VAL A 340 40.13 -4.43 14.10
CA VAL A 340 41.50 -3.86 14.10
C VAL A 340 42.18 -4.09 15.46
N SER A 341 41.48 -3.86 16.57
CA SER A 341 42.03 -4.09 17.92
C SER A 341 42.38 -5.55 18.15
N ARG A 342 41.57 -6.52 17.67
CA ARG A 342 41.87 -7.94 17.73
C ARG A 342 43.10 -8.31 16.90
N CYS A 343 43.19 -7.80 15.65
CA CYS A 343 44.36 -8.05 14.80
C CYS A 343 45.65 -7.52 15.44
N ILE A 344 45.62 -6.36 16.06
CA ILE A 344 46.77 -5.78 16.74
C ILE A 344 47.15 -6.62 17.97
N SER A 345 46.18 -7.09 18.76
CA SER A 345 46.43 -7.85 19.99
C SER A 345 46.86 -9.30 19.76
N HIS A 346 46.55 -9.90 18.60
CA HIS A 346 46.85 -11.31 18.26
C HIS A 346 47.88 -11.46 17.15
N GLY A 347 48.43 -10.37 16.57
CA GLY A 347 49.42 -10.45 15.51
C GLY A 347 48.89 -11.06 14.20
N GLU A 348 47.57 -11.11 14.01
CA GLU A 348 46.95 -11.62 12.77
C GLU A 348 46.98 -10.55 11.67
N HIS A 349 47.58 -10.89 10.55
CA HIS A 349 47.53 -10.03 9.37
C HIS A 349 46.13 -10.01 8.78
N LEU A 350 45.56 -8.82 8.53
CA LEU A 350 44.36 -8.62 7.70
C LEU A 350 44.70 -9.07 6.28
N ALA A 351 44.23 -10.24 5.87
CA ALA A 351 44.31 -10.71 4.49
C ALA A 351 43.15 -10.17 3.65
#